data_43a13b94bdf984112decaaf832a0332e
#
_entry.id   43a13b94bdf984112decaaf832a0332e
#
_cell.length_a   1.000
_cell.length_b   1.000
_cell.length_c   1.000
_cell.angle_alpha   90.00
_cell.angle_beta   90.00
_cell.angle_gamma   90.00
#
_symmetry.space_group_name_H-M   'P 1'
#
loop_
_entity.id
_entity.type
_entity.pdbx_description
1 polymer ?
#
loop_
_entity_poly.entity_id
_entity_poly.type
_entity_poly.pdbx_seq_one_letter_code
_entity_poly.pdbx_strand_id
1 'polypeptide(L)'
;GWNRLLQKPKPAVRLEDKITSDWLVIGAGFAGLAAAHRLCKQAKGDKIVVLDAVRVGDGPAGRNSGFMIDLPHDLTSADYGGGLDTDLDQTHDNRLGITHASEMAAEYHLSQEAFSLCGKINGAATAKGQAHNKNFAKHLATMGEPYELFDAKQMREITGSSHYEDGLFTPGTAMIQPAMYIRGVADGLRQDGVTIYENT
;
A
#
# COMPACT_ATOMS: atom_id res chain seq x y z
N GLY A 1 3.13 -16.02 7.38
CA GLY A 1 2.88 -14.70 6.81
C GLY A 1 3.85 -14.41 5.68
N TRP A 2 3.78 -13.23 5.10
CA TRP A 2 4.46 -12.80 3.88
C TRP A 2 5.97 -13.06 3.88
N ASN A 3 6.67 -12.80 4.99
CA ASN A 3 8.11 -13.06 5.12
C ASN A 3 8.53 -14.51 4.87
N ARG A 4 7.62 -15.49 5.06
CA ARG A 4 7.93 -16.90 4.80
C ARG A 4 8.00 -17.25 3.32
N LEU A 5 7.44 -16.41 2.46
CA LEU A 5 7.46 -16.56 1.00
C LEU A 5 8.74 -15.96 0.39
N LEU A 6 9.49 -15.20 1.17
CA LEU A 6 10.69 -14.51 0.72
C LEU A 6 11.96 -15.25 1.13
N GLN A 7 13.04 -14.95 0.41
CA GLN A 7 14.37 -15.38 0.82
C GLN A 7 14.72 -14.85 2.21
N LYS A 8 15.53 -15.62 2.96
CA LYS A 8 16.01 -15.16 4.26
C LYS A 8 16.70 -13.80 4.11
N PRO A 9 16.34 -12.81 4.93
CA PRO A 9 16.97 -11.51 4.86
C PRO A 9 18.44 -11.59 5.28
N LYS A 10 19.27 -10.65 4.82
CA LYS A 10 20.64 -10.47 5.30
C LYS A 10 20.65 -10.32 6.83
N PRO A 11 21.75 -10.63 7.52
CA PRO A 11 21.86 -10.39 8.96
C PRO A 11 21.50 -8.94 9.31
N ALA A 12 20.76 -8.76 10.41
CA ALA A 12 20.43 -7.44 10.91
C ALA A 12 21.69 -6.72 11.38
N VAL A 13 21.79 -5.44 11.04
CA VAL A 13 22.84 -4.55 11.60
C VAL A 13 22.25 -3.87 12.83
N ARG A 14 22.84 -4.11 13.97
CA ARG A 14 22.40 -3.55 15.25
C ARG A 14 23.24 -2.33 15.62
N LEU A 15 22.66 -1.33 16.23
CA LEU A 15 23.40 -0.19 16.78
C LEU A 15 23.94 -0.59 18.16
N GLU A 16 25.25 -0.69 18.28
CA GLU A 16 25.92 -1.06 19.53
C GLU A 16 26.64 0.12 20.18
N ASP A 17 27.00 1.13 19.39
CA ASP A 17 27.76 2.29 19.82
C ASP A 17 26.96 3.60 19.70
N LYS A 18 27.44 4.65 20.35
CA LYS A 18 26.96 6.01 20.14
C LYS A 18 27.42 6.52 18.79
N ILE A 19 26.46 7.00 18.01
CA ILE A 19 26.73 7.61 16.70
C ILE A 19 26.08 9.00 16.64
N THR A 20 26.50 9.79 15.66
CA THR A 20 25.85 11.05 15.29
C THR A 20 25.25 10.93 13.90
N SER A 21 24.16 11.62 13.65
CA SER A 21 23.52 11.75 12.35
C SER A 21 22.95 13.14 12.21
N ASP A 22 22.76 13.61 10.98
CA ASP A 22 22.05 14.86 10.70
C ASP A 22 20.52 14.63 10.81
N TRP A 23 20.05 13.45 10.41
CA TRP A 23 18.66 13.05 10.48
C TRP A 23 18.51 11.68 11.13
N LEU A 24 17.57 11.58 12.05
CA LEU A 24 17.18 10.32 12.70
C LEU A 24 15.70 10.04 12.47
N VAL A 25 15.41 8.89 11.87
CA VAL A 25 14.05 8.36 11.68
C VAL A 25 13.85 7.17 12.60
N ILE A 26 12.79 7.19 13.39
CA ILE A 26 12.42 6.08 14.29
C ILE A 26 11.29 5.26 13.64
N GLY A 27 11.59 4.00 13.35
CA GLY A 27 10.71 3.05 12.69
C GLY A 27 10.98 2.91 11.20
N ALA A 28 11.25 1.69 10.74
CA ALA A 28 11.43 1.32 9.31
C ALA A 28 10.14 0.72 8.71
N GLY A 29 8.98 1.28 9.06
CA GLY A 29 7.69 1.01 8.44
C GLY A 29 7.46 1.92 7.23
N PHE A 30 6.22 1.91 6.68
CA PHE A 30 5.87 2.72 5.50
C PHE A 30 6.22 4.20 5.68
N ALA A 31 5.78 4.82 6.77
CA ALA A 31 6.01 6.25 7.02
C ALA A 31 7.50 6.58 7.20
N GLY A 32 8.24 5.77 7.98
CA GLY A 32 9.66 6.02 8.23
C GLY A 32 10.52 5.84 6.98
N LEU A 33 10.26 4.80 6.18
CA LEU A 33 10.99 4.60 4.92
C LEU A 33 10.64 5.68 3.88
N ALA A 34 9.37 6.12 3.81
CA ALA A 34 8.98 7.23 2.95
C ALA A 34 9.65 8.55 3.38
N ALA A 35 9.73 8.83 4.69
CA ALA A 35 10.47 9.99 5.21
C ALA A 35 11.97 9.91 4.89
N ALA A 36 12.60 8.76 5.10
CA ALA A 36 14.00 8.55 4.75
C ALA A 36 14.27 8.73 3.25
N HIS A 37 13.37 8.20 2.39
CA HIS A 37 13.45 8.41 0.95
C HIS A 37 13.37 9.90 0.59
N ARG A 38 12.44 10.64 1.19
CA ARG A 38 12.31 12.08 0.93
C ARG A 38 13.52 12.86 1.40
N LEU A 39 14.10 12.50 2.56
CA LEU A 39 15.35 13.11 3.06
C LEU A 39 16.50 12.86 2.11
N CYS A 40 16.68 11.65 1.56
CA CYS A 40 17.71 11.37 0.55
C CYS A 40 17.62 12.28 -0.67
N LYS A 41 16.41 12.67 -1.07
CA LYS A 41 16.22 13.57 -2.22
C LYS A 41 16.49 15.03 -1.90
N GLN A 42 16.17 15.48 -0.68
CA GLN A 42 16.18 16.89 -0.30
C GLN A 42 17.42 17.31 0.48
N ALA A 43 17.99 16.41 1.29
CA ALA A 43 19.13 16.66 2.17
C ALA A 43 20.37 15.90 1.67
N LYS A 44 20.79 16.21 0.44
CA LYS A 44 21.93 15.53 -0.23
C LYS A 44 23.22 15.77 0.54
N GLY A 45 23.88 14.68 0.89
CA GLY A 45 25.15 14.70 1.63
C GLY A 45 24.97 14.57 3.15
N ASP A 46 23.77 14.71 3.67
CA ASP A 46 23.48 14.53 5.08
C ASP A 46 23.49 13.03 5.46
N LYS A 47 23.91 12.75 6.68
CA LYS A 47 23.91 11.40 7.25
C LYS A 47 22.50 11.07 7.77
N ILE A 48 21.81 10.20 7.08
CA ILE A 48 20.45 9.74 7.44
C ILE A 48 20.55 8.37 8.13
N VAL A 49 19.98 8.28 9.33
CA VAL A 49 19.89 7.04 10.11
C VAL A 49 18.44 6.69 10.37
N VAL A 50 18.11 5.42 10.17
CA VAL A 50 16.81 4.84 10.55
C VAL A 50 17.05 3.79 11.63
N LEU A 51 16.27 3.82 12.71
CA LEU A 51 16.29 2.81 13.77
C LEU A 51 14.95 2.06 13.76
N ASP A 52 15.00 0.74 13.89
CA ASP A 52 13.80 -0.08 14.10
C ASP A 52 14.02 -1.08 15.25
N ALA A 53 13.02 -1.18 16.12
CA ALA A 53 13.04 -2.09 17.27
C ALA A 53 13.03 -3.57 16.86
N VAL A 54 12.58 -3.87 15.64
CA VAL A 54 12.55 -5.22 15.05
C VAL A 54 13.23 -5.20 13.68
N ARG A 55 13.19 -6.31 12.99
CA ARG A 55 13.67 -6.37 11.60
C ARG A 55 12.70 -5.69 10.66
N VAL A 56 13.23 -5.06 9.62
CA VAL A 56 12.44 -4.49 8.53
C VAL A 56 11.51 -5.56 7.92
N GLY A 57 10.22 -5.26 7.91
CA GLY A 57 9.17 -6.17 7.44
C GLY A 57 8.67 -7.16 8.49
N ASP A 58 9.22 -7.21 9.70
CA ASP A 58 8.71 -8.07 10.80
C ASP A 58 7.64 -7.37 11.65
N GLY A 59 7.48 -6.06 11.51
CA GLY A 59 6.42 -5.26 12.13
C GLY A 59 5.12 -5.26 11.32
N PRO A 60 4.14 -4.40 11.69
CA PRO A 60 2.83 -4.29 11.01
C PRO A 60 2.95 -3.97 9.52
N ALA A 61 3.96 -3.20 9.11
CA ALA A 61 4.18 -2.85 7.71
C ALA A 61 4.41 -4.07 6.80
N GLY A 62 5.00 -5.16 7.32
CA GLY A 62 5.19 -6.42 6.57
C GLY A 62 4.10 -7.48 6.85
N ARG A 63 3.02 -7.14 7.59
CA ARG A 63 2.03 -8.11 8.05
C ARG A 63 0.58 -7.74 7.78
N ASN A 64 0.34 -6.67 7.04
CA ASN A 64 -1.01 -6.24 6.64
C ASN A 64 -1.52 -7.02 5.42
N SER A 65 -2.72 -6.68 4.94
CA SER A 65 -3.35 -7.35 3.79
C SER A 65 -2.74 -6.98 2.43
N GLY A 66 -2.03 -5.85 2.34
CA GLY A 66 -1.39 -5.39 1.11
C GLY A 66 -2.28 -4.54 0.21
N PHE A 67 -3.52 -4.26 0.58
CA PHE A 67 -4.39 -3.36 -0.20
C PHE A 67 -4.04 -1.90 0.07
N MET A 68 -3.81 -1.14 -1.00
CA MET A 68 -3.70 0.32 -1.00
C MET A 68 -4.91 0.87 -1.75
N ILE A 69 -6.01 1.05 -1.01
CA ILE A 69 -7.31 1.46 -1.57
C ILE A 69 -7.32 2.98 -1.71
N ASP A 70 -7.61 3.48 -2.91
CA ASP A 70 -7.65 4.90 -3.22
C ASP A 70 -8.98 5.55 -2.85
N LEU A 71 -10.08 4.87 -3.07
CA LEU A 71 -11.45 5.37 -2.86
C LEU A 71 -11.94 5.13 -1.43
N PRO A 72 -12.99 5.82 -0.99
CA PRO A 72 -13.63 5.57 0.30
C PRO A 72 -13.99 4.10 0.49
N HIS A 73 -13.82 3.58 1.70
CA HIS A 73 -14.07 2.18 2.01
C HIS A 73 -14.61 2.00 3.43
N ASP A 74 -15.62 2.79 3.79
CA ASP A 74 -16.34 2.61 5.05
C ASP A 74 -17.33 1.45 4.92
N LEU A 75 -16.98 0.30 5.51
CA LEU A 75 -17.80 -0.91 5.51
C LEU A 75 -19.10 -0.77 6.31
N THR A 76 -19.26 0.28 7.10
CA THR A 76 -20.46 0.53 7.92
C THR A 76 -21.49 1.39 7.20
N SER A 77 -21.10 2.14 6.17
CA SER A 77 -21.99 2.94 5.35
C SER A 77 -22.72 2.11 4.29
N ALA A 78 -23.79 2.65 3.74
CA ALA A 78 -24.57 1.97 2.69
C ALA A 78 -23.92 2.01 1.31
N ASP A 79 -22.93 2.88 1.11
CA ASP A 79 -22.26 3.19 -0.17
C ASP A 79 -20.75 3.36 -0.06
N TYR A 80 -20.14 2.87 1.01
CA TYR A 80 -18.73 3.05 1.39
C TYR A 80 -18.29 4.49 1.65
N GLY A 81 -19.16 5.47 1.48
CA GLY A 81 -18.85 6.90 1.62
C GLY A 81 -19.16 7.45 3.01
N GLY A 82 -18.53 8.57 3.35
CA GLY A 82 -18.80 9.37 4.55
C GLY A 82 -19.48 10.69 4.22
N GLY A 83 -19.07 11.36 3.15
CA GLY A 83 -19.59 12.63 2.66
C GLY A 83 -18.72 13.12 1.51
N LEU A 84 -19.34 13.78 0.53
CA LEU A 84 -18.67 14.07 -0.76
C LEU A 84 -17.33 14.78 -0.60
N ASP A 85 -17.28 15.89 0.15
CA ASP A 85 -16.04 16.67 0.29
C ASP A 85 -14.95 15.88 1.03
N THR A 86 -15.32 15.19 2.12
CA THR A 86 -14.40 14.33 2.88
C THR A 86 -13.88 13.19 2.03
N ASP A 87 -14.73 12.57 1.22
CA ASP A 87 -14.39 11.44 0.36
C ASP A 87 -13.48 11.86 -0.79
N LEU A 88 -13.67 13.08 -1.34
CA LEU A 88 -12.77 13.65 -2.35
C LEU A 88 -11.39 13.95 -1.77
N ASP A 89 -11.31 14.57 -0.59
CA ASP A 89 -10.05 14.87 0.09
C ASP A 89 -9.31 13.56 0.45
N GLN A 90 -10.01 12.59 1.01
CA GLN A 90 -9.42 11.28 1.33
C GLN A 90 -8.92 10.55 0.09
N THR A 91 -9.67 10.59 -1.01
CA THR A 91 -9.27 9.99 -2.28
C THR A 91 -7.99 10.64 -2.82
N HIS A 92 -7.92 11.98 -2.74
CA HIS A 92 -6.72 12.71 -3.13
C HIS A 92 -5.50 12.27 -2.32
N ASP A 93 -5.59 12.27 -1.00
CA ASP A 93 -4.49 11.89 -0.09
C ASP A 93 -4.07 10.43 -0.28
N ASN A 94 -5.03 9.52 -0.43
CA ASN A 94 -4.75 8.10 -0.70
C ASN A 94 -3.97 7.92 -2.01
N ARG A 95 -4.36 8.64 -3.07
CA ARG A 95 -3.68 8.61 -4.37
C ARG A 95 -2.28 9.20 -4.33
N LEU A 96 -2.04 10.25 -3.55
CA LEU A 96 -0.69 10.74 -3.30
C LEU A 96 0.18 9.65 -2.66
N GLY A 97 -0.36 8.92 -1.67
CA GLY A 97 0.34 7.80 -1.03
C GLY A 97 0.64 6.66 -2.01
N ILE A 98 -0.32 6.28 -2.85
CA ILE A 98 -0.16 5.22 -3.88
C ILE A 98 0.87 5.66 -4.93
N THR A 99 0.81 6.90 -5.39
CA THR A 99 1.76 7.46 -6.35
C THR A 99 3.17 7.42 -5.79
N HIS A 100 3.38 7.89 -4.57
CA HIS A 100 4.70 7.84 -3.92
C HIS A 100 5.21 6.41 -3.75
N ALA A 101 4.33 5.46 -3.39
CA ALA A 101 4.70 4.06 -3.30
C ALA A 101 5.09 3.46 -4.66
N SER A 102 4.39 3.84 -5.72
CA SER A 102 4.71 3.46 -7.11
C SER A 102 6.06 4.02 -7.57
N GLU A 103 6.33 5.28 -7.25
CA GLU A 103 7.61 5.94 -7.57
C GLU A 103 8.78 5.23 -6.89
N MET A 104 8.68 4.92 -5.59
CA MET A 104 9.70 4.15 -4.88
C MET A 104 9.87 2.74 -5.44
N ALA A 105 8.76 2.07 -5.82
CA ALA A 105 8.83 0.74 -6.43
C ALA A 105 9.58 0.78 -7.77
N ALA A 106 9.30 1.78 -8.61
CA ALA A 106 10.00 1.98 -9.88
C ALA A 106 11.47 2.33 -9.70
N GLU A 107 11.78 3.26 -8.79
CA GLU A 107 13.15 3.71 -8.52
C GLU A 107 14.04 2.57 -8.02
N TYR A 108 13.52 1.73 -7.12
CA TYR A 108 14.27 0.60 -6.56
C TYR A 108 14.06 -0.71 -7.33
N HIS A 109 13.48 -0.63 -8.54
CA HIS A 109 13.28 -1.77 -9.44
C HIS A 109 12.58 -2.95 -8.78
N LEU A 110 11.57 -2.67 -7.94
CA LEU A 110 10.79 -3.72 -7.30
C LEU A 110 9.95 -4.47 -8.34
N SER A 111 9.76 -5.77 -8.11
CA SER A 111 8.96 -6.60 -9.01
C SER A 111 7.47 -6.22 -8.98
N GLN A 112 6.74 -6.59 -10.03
CA GLN A 112 5.29 -6.45 -10.08
C GLN A 112 4.57 -7.21 -8.94
N GLU A 113 5.18 -8.29 -8.42
CA GLU A 113 4.69 -8.99 -7.24
C GLU A 113 4.81 -8.14 -5.97
N ALA A 114 5.85 -7.30 -5.88
CA ALA A 114 6.03 -6.40 -4.74
C ALA A 114 5.04 -5.24 -4.76
N PHE A 115 4.75 -4.67 -5.95
CA PHE A 115 3.81 -3.57 -6.14
C PHE A 115 3.12 -3.67 -7.50
N SER A 116 1.79 -3.58 -7.52
CA SER A 116 0.98 -3.61 -8.75
C SER A 116 -0.23 -2.68 -8.65
N LEU A 117 -0.39 -1.78 -9.63
CA LEU A 117 -1.63 -1.05 -9.86
C LEU A 117 -2.60 -1.98 -10.60
N CYS A 118 -3.45 -2.67 -9.88
CA CYS A 118 -4.32 -3.71 -10.43
C CYS A 118 -5.82 -3.37 -10.35
N GLY A 119 -6.17 -2.26 -9.70
CA GLY A 119 -7.56 -1.97 -9.37
C GLY A 119 -8.12 -2.93 -8.32
N LYS A 120 -9.42 -2.83 -8.08
CA LYS A 120 -10.11 -3.76 -7.19
C LYS A 120 -11.53 -4.04 -7.70
N ILE A 121 -12.05 -5.22 -7.38
CA ILE A 121 -13.44 -5.61 -7.64
C ILE A 121 -14.15 -5.83 -6.30
N ASN A 122 -15.25 -5.14 -6.09
CA ASN A 122 -16.20 -5.43 -5.03
C ASN A 122 -17.19 -6.48 -5.55
N GLY A 123 -16.96 -7.76 -5.24
CA GLY A 123 -17.85 -8.85 -5.66
C GLY A 123 -19.06 -8.99 -4.73
N ALA A 124 -20.26 -9.12 -5.28
CA ALA A 124 -21.49 -9.34 -4.53
C ALA A 124 -22.08 -10.73 -4.80
N ALA A 125 -22.32 -11.49 -3.72
CA ALA A 125 -22.94 -12.83 -3.78
C ALA A 125 -24.37 -12.85 -3.26
N THR A 126 -24.93 -11.69 -2.89
CA THR A 126 -26.27 -11.57 -2.30
C THR A 126 -26.98 -10.31 -2.79
N ALA A 127 -28.31 -10.28 -2.73
CA ALA A 127 -29.10 -9.08 -3.06
C ALA A 127 -28.68 -7.85 -2.23
N LYS A 128 -28.27 -8.04 -0.97
CA LYS A 128 -27.74 -6.96 -0.13
C LYS A 128 -26.42 -6.42 -0.70
N GLY A 129 -25.50 -7.30 -1.10
CA GLY A 129 -24.24 -6.91 -1.73
C GLY A 129 -24.45 -6.19 -3.06
N GLN A 130 -25.37 -6.68 -3.89
CA GLN A 130 -25.74 -6.02 -5.16
C GLN A 130 -26.33 -4.61 -4.93
N ALA A 131 -27.20 -4.46 -3.92
CA ALA A 131 -27.73 -3.14 -3.56
C ALA A 131 -26.61 -2.19 -3.10
N HIS A 132 -25.63 -2.71 -2.35
CA HIS A 132 -24.47 -1.96 -1.91
C HIS A 132 -23.62 -1.50 -3.10
N ASN A 133 -23.26 -2.40 -4.04
CA ASN A 133 -22.53 -2.03 -5.25
C ASN A 133 -23.25 -0.97 -6.07
N LYS A 134 -24.60 -1.06 -6.20
CA LYS A 134 -25.40 -0.04 -6.89
C LYS A 134 -25.36 1.32 -6.20
N ASN A 135 -25.38 1.35 -4.87
CA ASN A 135 -25.26 2.60 -4.11
C ASN A 135 -23.85 3.20 -4.25
N PHE A 136 -22.85 2.36 -4.16
CA PHE A 136 -21.46 2.79 -4.35
C PHE A 136 -21.23 3.32 -5.77
N ALA A 137 -21.76 2.68 -6.80
CA ALA A 137 -21.68 3.19 -8.17
C ALA A 137 -22.28 4.60 -8.32
N LYS A 138 -23.41 4.88 -7.65
CA LYS A 138 -24.01 6.23 -7.64
C LYS A 138 -23.12 7.24 -6.93
N HIS A 139 -22.53 6.84 -5.80
CA HIS A 139 -21.61 7.70 -5.05
C HIS A 139 -20.37 8.03 -5.87
N LEU A 140 -19.76 7.02 -6.51
CA LEU A 140 -18.62 7.20 -7.43
C LEU A 140 -18.97 8.13 -8.60
N ALA A 141 -20.15 7.98 -9.19
CA ALA A 141 -20.61 8.88 -10.25
C ALA A 141 -20.73 10.34 -9.75
N THR A 142 -21.19 10.54 -8.51
CA THR A 142 -21.24 11.89 -7.88
C THR A 142 -19.85 12.45 -7.63
N MET A 143 -18.89 11.61 -7.27
CA MET A 143 -17.47 11.99 -7.11
C MET A 143 -16.75 12.23 -8.45
N GLY A 144 -17.34 11.83 -9.58
CA GLY A 144 -16.71 11.86 -10.91
C GLY A 144 -15.69 10.73 -11.11
N GLU A 145 -15.77 9.66 -10.34
CA GLU A 145 -14.82 8.55 -10.35
C GLU A 145 -15.19 7.45 -11.36
N PRO A 146 -14.22 6.89 -12.09
CA PRO A 146 -14.47 5.81 -13.03
C PRO A 146 -14.76 4.49 -12.31
N TYR A 147 -15.73 3.76 -12.82
CA TYR A 147 -16.03 2.39 -12.40
C TYR A 147 -16.60 1.58 -13.55
N GLU A 148 -16.58 0.26 -13.40
CA GLU A 148 -17.20 -0.68 -14.33
C GLU A 148 -18.04 -1.70 -13.54
N LEU A 149 -19.24 -1.99 -14.05
CA LEU A 149 -20.11 -3.00 -13.45
C LEU A 149 -19.99 -4.29 -14.24
N PHE A 150 -19.79 -5.40 -13.54
CA PHE A 150 -19.72 -6.74 -14.08
C PHE A 150 -20.96 -7.53 -13.70
N ASP A 151 -21.52 -8.26 -14.67
CA ASP A 151 -22.58 -9.24 -14.44
C ASP A 151 -22.01 -10.58 -13.91
N ALA A 152 -22.90 -11.50 -13.55
CA ALA A 152 -22.54 -12.84 -13.04
C ALA A 152 -21.65 -13.63 -14.02
N LYS A 153 -21.86 -13.47 -15.33
CA LYS A 153 -21.06 -14.15 -16.35
C LYS A 153 -19.64 -13.61 -16.38
N GLN A 154 -19.47 -12.29 -16.40
CA GLN A 154 -18.18 -11.62 -16.36
C GLN A 154 -17.44 -11.95 -15.05
N MET A 155 -18.13 -11.92 -13.92
CA MET A 155 -17.55 -12.32 -12.63
C MET A 155 -17.07 -13.76 -12.62
N ARG A 156 -17.79 -14.68 -13.25
CA ARG A 156 -17.36 -16.06 -13.43
C ARG A 156 -16.12 -16.20 -14.30
N GLU A 157 -16.05 -15.44 -15.37
CA GLU A 157 -14.86 -15.43 -16.26
C GLU A 157 -13.61 -14.92 -15.51
N ILE A 158 -13.75 -13.88 -14.68
CA ILE A 158 -12.66 -13.28 -13.90
C ILE A 158 -12.22 -14.17 -12.74
N THR A 159 -13.19 -14.71 -11.97
CA THR A 159 -12.91 -15.39 -10.69
C THR A 159 -12.84 -16.92 -10.80
N GLY A 160 -13.34 -17.50 -11.89
CA GLY A 160 -13.54 -18.95 -12.03
C GLY A 160 -14.66 -19.51 -11.17
N SER A 161 -15.46 -18.68 -10.50
CA SER A 161 -16.49 -19.08 -9.54
C SER A 161 -17.86 -18.54 -9.94
N SER A 162 -18.90 -19.36 -9.74
CA SER A 162 -20.30 -18.94 -9.88
C SER A 162 -20.89 -18.35 -8.59
N HIS A 163 -20.06 -18.03 -7.60
CA HIS A 163 -20.50 -17.51 -6.31
C HIS A 163 -21.01 -16.06 -6.38
N TYR A 164 -20.45 -15.26 -7.31
CA TYR A 164 -20.76 -13.84 -7.42
C TYR A 164 -21.87 -13.58 -8.45
N GLU A 165 -22.84 -12.77 -8.04
CA GLU A 165 -23.97 -12.33 -8.87
C GLU A 165 -23.66 -11.05 -9.66
N ASP A 166 -22.84 -10.17 -9.09
CA ASP A 166 -22.29 -8.99 -9.76
C ASP A 166 -20.92 -8.58 -9.16
N GLY A 167 -20.29 -7.60 -9.79
CA GLY A 167 -19.07 -6.96 -9.31
C GLY A 167 -18.99 -5.51 -9.74
N LEU A 168 -18.30 -4.69 -8.93
CA LEU A 168 -17.97 -3.32 -9.26
C LEU A 168 -16.46 -3.16 -9.24
N PHE A 169 -15.87 -2.83 -10.40
CA PHE A 169 -14.45 -2.58 -10.55
C PHE A 169 -14.12 -1.09 -10.43
N THR A 170 -13.01 -0.78 -9.76
CA THR A 170 -12.41 0.55 -9.71
C THR A 170 -10.90 0.45 -9.98
N PRO A 171 -10.30 1.32 -10.82
CA PRO A 171 -8.95 1.12 -11.32
C PRO A 171 -7.81 1.62 -10.40
N GLY A 172 -8.08 2.51 -9.43
CA GLY A 172 -7.04 3.26 -8.71
C GLY A 172 -6.35 2.50 -7.56
N THR A 173 -6.88 1.34 -7.16
CA THR A 173 -6.32 0.54 -6.06
C THR A 173 -5.01 -0.15 -6.47
N ALA A 174 -4.01 -0.12 -5.60
CA ALA A 174 -2.80 -0.93 -5.74
C ALA A 174 -2.80 -2.11 -4.77
N MET A 175 -2.09 -3.16 -5.15
CA MET A 175 -1.79 -4.31 -4.28
C MET A 175 -0.29 -4.41 -4.10
N ILE A 176 0.15 -4.66 -2.86
CA ILE A 176 1.54 -4.95 -2.54
C ILE A 176 1.68 -6.32 -1.89
N GLN A 177 2.83 -6.96 -2.06
CA GLN A 177 3.27 -7.99 -1.12
C GLN A 177 4.02 -7.26 -0.01
N PRO A 178 3.42 -7.09 1.18
CA PRO A 178 3.89 -6.10 2.16
C PRO A 178 5.34 -6.26 2.59
N ALA A 179 5.75 -7.50 2.89
CA ALA A 179 7.12 -7.76 3.32
C ALA A 179 8.14 -7.57 2.18
N MET A 180 7.77 -7.95 0.95
CA MET A 180 8.64 -7.76 -0.23
C MET A 180 8.83 -6.29 -0.53
N TYR A 181 7.74 -5.51 -0.52
CA TYR A 181 7.78 -4.08 -0.77
C TYR A 181 8.65 -3.36 0.26
N ILE A 182 8.36 -3.52 1.55
CA ILE A 182 9.08 -2.85 2.65
C ILE A 182 10.56 -3.20 2.66
N ARG A 183 10.90 -4.48 2.47
CA ARG A 183 12.30 -4.93 2.42
C ARG A 183 13.01 -4.39 1.19
N GLY A 184 12.34 -4.40 0.04
CA GLY A 184 12.90 -3.87 -1.19
C GLY A 184 13.20 -2.36 -1.10
N VAL A 185 12.25 -1.57 -0.56
CA VAL A 185 12.47 -0.13 -0.32
C VAL A 185 13.63 0.10 0.66
N ALA A 186 13.70 -0.66 1.75
CA ALA A 186 14.80 -0.53 2.70
C ALA A 186 16.16 -0.89 2.09
N ASP A 187 16.22 -1.89 1.23
CA ASP A 187 17.45 -2.27 0.53
C ASP A 187 17.86 -1.20 -0.50
N GLY A 188 16.90 -0.58 -1.19
CA GLY A 188 17.16 0.57 -2.07
C GLY A 188 17.72 1.76 -1.30
N LEU A 189 17.10 2.12 -0.18
CA LEU A 189 17.58 3.21 0.69
C LEU A 189 19.00 2.96 1.22
N ARG A 190 19.34 1.72 1.54
CA ARG A 190 20.73 1.37 1.93
C ARG A 190 21.72 1.59 0.79
N GLN A 191 21.32 1.35 -0.46
CA GLN A 191 22.15 1.65 -1.63
C GLN A 191 22.33 3.17 -1.84
N ASP A 192 21.30 3.95 -1.49
CA ASP A 192 21.36 5.42 -1.50
C ASP A 192 22.13 6.03 -0.31
N GLY A 193 22.71 5.19 0.57
CA GLY A 193 23.56 5.62 1.68
C GLY A 193 22.84 5.80 3.02
N VAL A 194 21.54 5.47 3.11
CA VAL A 194 20.83 5.46 4.40
C VAL A 194 21.31 4.30 5.27
N THR A 195 21.70 4.60 6.50
CA THR A 195 22.05 3.57 7.47
C THR A 195 20.78 3.12 8.22
N ILE A 196 20.44 1.84 8.12
CA ILE A 196 19.26 1.27 8.81
C ILE A 196 19.75 0.25 9.83
N TYR A 197 19.54 0.56 11.11
CA TYR A 197 19.79 -0.35 12.22
C TYR A 197 18.49 -1.04 12.62
N GLU A 198 18.57 -2.34 12.86
CA GLU A 198 17.47 -3.22 13.18
C GLU A 198 17.69 -3.88 14.55
N ASN A 199 16.62 -4.25 15.24
CA ASN A 199 16.68 -4.83 16.60
C ASN A 199 17.40 -3.88 17.60
N THR A 200 17.10 -2.59 17.50
CA THR A 200 17.77 -1.52 18.24
C THR A 200 16.76 -0.65 19.00
#